data_c0acc66c83c2a697fa0bba404c1812a4
#
_entry.id   c0acc66c83c2a697fa0bba404c1812a4
#
_cell.length_a   1.000
_cell.length_b   1.000
_cell.length_c   1.000
_cell.angle_alpha   90.00
_cell.angle_beta   90.00
_cell.angle_gamma   90.00
#
_symmetry.space_group_name_H-M   'P 1'
#
loop_
_entity.id
_entity.type
_entity.pdbx_description
1 polymer ?
#
loop_
_entity_poly.entity_id
_entity_poly.type
_entity_poly.pdbx_seq_one_letter_code
_entity_poly.pdbx_strand_id
1 'polypeptide(L)'
;KAGITSDIIIGPRHVRNIVEALTDGIKRLPCVLIGGINQKNAARCLFGACSERNAPDGLAVISAIVSRRDPDVAAKKLSTIVKSFKSSIGSSFSAPLAIDISEKLTGPIVLDRVATILDFHRKGVHGPPVIQTITSHVSANMSANIALAFSSSPIMSQQEEEAEDLGAVTGAAVLNVGTIGPDALRGMYAVGGVANRGGKVCVLIVP
;
A
#
# COMPACT_ATOMS: atom_id res chain seq x y z
N LYS A 1 -20.49 15.38 5.17
CA LYS A 1 -19.35 15.16 6.11
C LYS A 1 -19.87 14.23 7.18
N ALA A 2 -19.63 12.92 7.06
CA ALA A 2 -19.82 11.98 8.15
C ALA A 2 -18.81 12.36 9.24
N GLY A 3 -19.29 12.65 10.45
CA GLY A 3 -18.45 12.91 11.59
C GLY A 3 -17.72 11.64 11.98
N ILE A 4 -16.46 11.53 11.57
CA ILE A 4 -15.57 10.48 12.06
C ILE A 4 -15.14 10.93 13.45
N THR A 5 -15.53 10.19 14.45
CA THR A 5 -15.05 10.38 15.82
C THR A 5 -13.55 10.09 15.87
N SER A 6 -12.79 10.89 16.61
CA SER A 6 -11.33 10.88 16.68
C SER A 6 -10.68 9.54 17.08
N ASP A 7 -11.47 8.60 17.59
CA ASP A 7 -11.00 7.34 18.17
C ASP A 7 -10.68 6.25 17.11
N ILE A 8 -10.99 6.51 15.86
CA ILE A 8 -10.87 5.53 14.74
C ILE A 8 -9.77 5.94 13.73
N ILE A 9 -9.11 7.09 13.90
CA ILE A 9 -8.04 7.51 13.01
C ILE A 9 -6.74 6.84 13.43
N ILE A 10 -6.30 5.87 12.65
CA ILE A 10 -4.99 5.25 12.81
C ILE A 10 -3.93 6.24 12.32
N GLY A 11 -3.31 6.94 13.27
CA GLY A 11 -2.25 7.87 12.96
C GLY A 11 -0.92 7.17 12.60
N PRO A 12 0.10 7.93 12.17
CA PRO A 12 1.40 7.39 11.72
C PRO A 12 2.09 6.45 12.72
N ARG A 13 1.80 6.58 14.02
CA ARG A 13 2.38 5.70 15.04
C ARG A 13 1.92 4.23 14.93
N HIS A 14 0.66 4.00 14.62
CA HIS A 14 0.13 2.64 14.42
C HIS A 14 0.63 2.03 13.10
N VAL A 15 0.76 2.87 12.06
CA VAL A 15 1.35 2.47 10.80
C VAL A 15 2.80 2.02 10.96
N ARG A 16 3.56 2.62 11.88
CA ARG A 16 4.93 2.22 12.20
C ARG A 16 5.05 0.73 12.51
N ASN A 17 4.15 0.19 13.31
CA ASN A 17 4.18 -1.23 13.71
C ASN A 17 3.91 -2.15 12.50
N ILE A 18 3.03 -1.73 11.59
CA ILE A 18 2.78 -2.47 10.34
C ILE A 18 4.02 -2.40 9.43
N VAL A 19 4.61 -1.22 9.28
CA VAL A 19 5.85 -1.01 8.51
C VAL A 19 6.98 -1.86 9.09
N GLU A 20 7.07 -1.99 10.43
CA GLU A 20 8.03 -2.86 11.11
C GLU A 20 7.78 -4.33 10.80
N ALA A 21 6.53 -4.79 10.81
CA ALA A 21 6.18 -6.16 10.47
C ALA A 21 6.58 -6.52 9.03
N LEU A 22 6.62 -5.56 8.11
CA LEU A 22 7.09 -5.74 6.73
C LEU A 22 8.62 -5.95 6.62
N THR A 23 9.34 -5.95 7.72
CA THR A 23 10.79 -6.23 7.80
C THR A 23 11.14 -7.57 8.41
N ASP A 24 10.15 -8.34 8.85
CA ASP A 24 10.37 -9.68 9.42
C ASP A 24 10.69 -10.68 8.30
N GLY A 25 11.98 -10.81 7.98
CA GLY A 25 12.45 -11.71 6.93
C GLY A 25 13.73 -11.23 6.24
N ILE A 26 14.14 -11.99 5.23
CA ILE A 26 15.40 -11.76 4.49
C ILE A 26 15.31 -10.55 3.55
N LYS A 27 14.10 -10.10 3.18
CA LYS A 27 13.89 -9.00 2.25
C LYS A 27 12.88 -8.00 2.79
N ARG A 28 13.26 -6.72 2.78
CA ARG A 28 12.35 -5.62 3.02
C ARG A 28 11.38 -5.46 1.84
N LEU A 29 10.07 -5.39 2.10
CA LEU A 29 9.08 -5.07 1.08
C LEU A 29 8.98 -3.55 0.88
N PRO A 30 8.94 -3.07 -0.37
CA PRO A 30 8.60 -1.67 -0.66
C PRO A 30 7.20 -1.36 -0.17
N CYS A 31 7.02 -0.22 0.51
CA CYS A 31 5.71 0.22 0.94
C CYS A 31 5.50 1.72 0.69
N VAL A 32 4.28 2.08 0.32
CA VAL A 32 3.87 3.47 0.15
C VAL A 32 2.70 3.79 1.06
N LEU A 33 2.67 5.02 1.56
CA LEU A 33 1.56 5.51 2.37
C LEU A 33 0.50 6.13 1.47
N ILE A 34 -0.77 5.78 1.69
CA ILE A 34 -1.89 6.34 0.92
C ILE A 34 -3.08 6.65 1.85
N GLY A 35 -3.81 7.71 1.55
CA GLY A 35 -5.03 8.13 2.23
C GLY A 35 -4.86 9.44 3.00
N GLY A 36 -5.69 10.44 2.73
CA GLY A 36 -5.71 11.74 3.41
C GLY A 36 -4.42 12.55 3.37
N ILE A 37 -3.40 12.09 2.65
CA ILE A 37 -2.07 12.71 2.63
C ILE A 37 -2.06 13.90 1.67
N ASN A 38 -1.47 15.00 2.13
CA ASN A 38 -1.32 16.23 1.39
C ASN A 38 -0.01 16.93 1.78
N GLN A 39 0.29 18.08 1.16
CA GLN A 39 1.53 18.82 1.39
C GLN A 39 1.77 19.22 2.85
N LYS A 40 0.71 19.39 3.67
CA LYS A 40 0.82 19.82 5.07
C LYS A 40 1.18 18.67 6.01
N ASN A 41 0.80 17.44 5.67
CA ASN A 41 0.99 16.28 6.54
C ASN A 41 1.97 15.23 6.00
N ALA A 42 2.35 15.30 4.72
CA ALA A 42 3.20 14.31 4.04
C ALA A 42 4.50 13.99 4.82
N ALA A 43 5.26 15.02 5.23
CA ALA A 43 6.49 14.81 5.99
C ALA A 43 6.20 14.08 7.33
N ARG A 44 5.18 14.54 8.07
CA ARG A 44 4.79 13.91 9.34
C ARG A 44 4.36 12.45 9.16
N CYS A 45 3.63 12.15 8.08
CA CYS A 45 3.22 10.77 7.79
C CYS A 45 4.44 9.89 7.48
N LEU A 46 5.35 10.35 6.64
CA LEU A 46 6.57 9.61 6.29
C LEU A 46 7.45 9.34 7.52
N PHE A 47 7.84 10.37 8.25
CA PHE A 47 8.69 10.21 9.44
C PHE A 47 7.98 9.48 10.58
N GLY A 48 6.68 9.73 10.77
CA GLY A 48 5.88 9.07 11.80
C GLY A 48 5.66 7.58 11.58
N ALA A 49 5.73 7.12 10.33
CA ALA A 49 5.63 5.72 9.95
C ALA A 49 6.97 4.97 9.91
N CYS A 50 8.11 5.65 10.10
CA CYS A 50 9.41 5.00 10.23
C CYS A 50 9.46 4.16 11.50
N SER A 51 9.95 2.94 11.38
CA SER A 51 10.37 2.07 12.49
C SER A 51 11.89 2.11 12.64
N GLU A 52 12.44 1.31 13.54
CA GLU A 52 13.90 1.19 13.69
C GLU A 52 14.55 0.49 12.50
N ARG A 53 13.82 -0.43 11.86
CA ARG A 53 14.33 -1.32 10.80
C ARG A 53 13.75 -1.03 9.43
N ASN A 54 12.68 -0.24 9.33
CA ASN A 54 12.00 0.01 8.05
C ASN A 54 11.44 1.43 7.96
N ALA A 55 11.28 1.91 6.73
CA ALA A 55 10.68 3.20 6.43
C ALA A 55 9.82 3.11 5.17
N PRO A 56 8.78 3.96 5.03
CA PRO A 56 8.00 4.03 3.80
C PRO A 56 8.86 4.45 2.60
N ASP A 57 8.60 3.88 1.44
CA ASP A 57 9.29 4.23 0.20
C ASP A 57 8.74 5.48 -0.47
N GLY A 58 7.52 5.89 -0.10
CA GLY A 58 6.90 7.06 -0.69
C GLY A 58 5.44 7.24 -0.31
N LEU A 59 4.76 8.02 -1.13
CA LEU A 59 3.36 8.40 -0.96
C LEU A 59 2.58 8.08 -2.23
N ALA A 60 1.34 7.62 -2.07
CA ALA A 60 0.34 7.58 -3.12
C ALA A 60 -0.77 8.59 -2.77
N VAL A 61 -1.04 9.53 -3.66
CA VAL A 61 -2.01 10.60 -3.43
C VAL A 61 -2.87 10.83 -4.66
N ILE A 62 -4.14 11.20 -4.46
CA ILE A 62 -5.07 11.54 -5.54
C ILE A 62 -5.47 13.01 -5.42
N SER A 63 -6.34 13.35 -4.47
CA SER A 63 -6.91 14.69 -4.33
C SER A 63 -5.87 15.77 -4.02
N ALA A 64 -4.76 15.40 -3.38
CA ALA A 64 -3.68 16.33 -3.10
C ALA A 64 -2.98 16.87 -4.37
N ILE A 65 -3.17 16.21 -5.50
CA ILE A 65 -2.68 16.62 -6.82
C ILE A 65 -3.85 16.96 -7.73
N VAL A 66 -4.74 15.98 -7.99
CA VAL A 66 -5.78 16.08 -9.04
C VAL A 66 -6.81 17.18 -8.75
N SER A 67 -7.14 17.44 -7.48
CA SER A 67 -8.11 18.47 -7.08
C SER A 67 -7.49 19.86 -6.88
N ARG A 68 -6.23 20.08 -7.31
CA ARG A 68 -5.57 21.38 -7.19
C ARG A 68 -5.71 22.20 -8.47
N ARG A 69 -5.69 23.54 -8.33
CA ARG A 69 -5.65 24.44 -9.50
C ARG A 69 -4.36 24.27 -10.30
N ASP A 70 -3.25 24.03 -9.59
CA ASP A 70 -1.91 23.85 -10.16
C ASP A 70 -1.37 22.46 -9.78
N PRO A 71 -1.81 21.38 -10.45
CA PRO A 71 -1.47 20.02 -10.09
C PRO A 71 0.03 19.69 -10.24
N ASP A 72 0.70 20.30 -11.20
CA ASP A 72 2.14 20.19 -11.42
C ASP A 72 2.95 20.79 -10.26
N VAL A 73 2.55 21.93 -9.75
CA VAL A 73 3.16 22.56 -8.56
C VAL A 73 2.93 21.71 -7.32
N ALA A 74 1.72 21.17 -7.16
CA ALA A 74 1.40 20.28 -6.06
C ALA A 74 2.24 18.99 -6.09
N ALA A 75 2.38 18.38 -7.26
CA ALA A 75 3.18 17.18 -7.47
C ALA A 75 4.68 17.45 -7.18
N LYS A 76 5.22 18.55 -7.68
CA LYS A 76 6.62 18.96 -7.41
C LYS A 76 6.88 19.14 -5.92
N LYS A 77 5.98 19.81 -5.18
CA LYS A 77 6.12 20.00 -3.73
C LYS A 77 6.12 18.66 -2.98
N LEU A 78 5.20 17.74 -3.31
CA LEU A 78 5.16 16.42 -2.71
C LEU A 78 6.41 15.59 -3.05
N SER A 79 6.87 15.65 -4.30
CA SER A 79 8.11 15.00 -4.73
C SER A 79 9.33 15.53 -3.95
N THR A 80 9.41 16.84 -3.71
CA THR A 80 10.48 17.43 -2.90
C THR A 80 10.45 16.90 -1.46
N ILE A 81 9.25 16.80 -0.85
CA ILE A 81 9.13 16.26 0.51
C ILE A 81 9.62 14.81 0.56
N VAL A 82 9.20 13.96 -0.40
CA VAL A 82 9.64 12.55 -0.45
C VAL A 82 11.16 12.45 -0.68
N LYS A 83 11.72 13.26 -1.57
CA LYS A 83 13.16 13.28 -1.82
C LYS A 83 13.95 13.71 -0.57
N SER A 84 13.52 14.77 0.09
CA SER A 84 14.14 15.22 1.36
C SER A 84 14.05 14.16 2.44
N PHE A 85 12.89 13.49 2.57
CA PHE A 85 12.72 12.38 3.49
C PHE A 85 13.71 11.26 3.19
N LYS A 86 13.80 10.80 1.94
CA LYS A 86 14.74 9.72 1.54
C LYS A 86 16.19 10.11 1.82
N SER A 87 16.58 11.36 1.55
CA SER A 87 17.91 11.85 1.87
C SER A 87 18.20 11.87 3.38
N SER A 88 17.19 12.15 4.20
CA SER A 88 17.32 12.21 5.66
C SER A 88 17.46 10.84 6.32
N ILE A 89 16.80 9.80 5.77
CA ILE A 89 16.88 8.44 6.32
C ILE A 89 18.09 7.65 5.82
N GLY A 90 18.81 8.16 4.83
CA GLY A 90 20.01 7.55 4.27
C GLY A 90 19.79 6.18 3.58
N SER A 91 20.89 5.49 3.30
CA SER A 91 20.88 4.17 2.66
C SER A 91 20.46 3.03 3.58
N SER A 92 20.28 3.29 4.88
CA SER A 92 19.95 2.27 5.89
C SER A 92 18.63 1.53 5.62
N PHE A 93 17.75 2.15 4.84
CA PHE A 93 16.43 1.61 4.48
C PHE A 93 16.25 1.43 2.97
N SER A 94 17.32 1.34 2.19
CA SER A 94 17.20 1.16 0.74
C SER A 94 16.63 -0.22 0.43
N ALA A 95 15.43 -0.24 -0.15
CA ALA A 95 14.87 -1.45 -0.72
C ALA A 95 15.65 -1.84 -1.98
N PRO A 96 15.91 -3.14 -2.21
CA PRO A 96 16.58 -3.60 -3.43
C PRO A 96 15.74 -3.44 -4.70
N LEU A 97 14.52 -2.94 -4.62
CA LEU A 97 13.62 -2.69 -5.74
C LEU A 97 13.19 -1.22 -5.77
N ALA A 98 14.12 -0.33 -6.15
CA ALA A 98 13.67 0.87 -6.84
C ALA A 98 13.18 0.43 -8.22
N ILE A 99 11.88 0.27 -8.38
CA ILE A 99 11.30 0.30 -9.73
C ILE A 99 11.65 1.69 -10.25
N ASP A 100 12.53 1.75 -11.22
CA ASP A 100 12.87 3.02 -11.87
C ASP A 100 11.64 3.49 -12.65
N ILE A 101 10.86 4.38 -12.03
CA ILE A 101 9.71 5.03 -12.67
C ILE A 101 10.21 6.26 -13.46
N SER A 102 11.45 6.22 -13.98
CA SER A 102 11.98 7.30 -14.83
C SER A 102 11.33 7.31 -16.22
N GLU A 103 10.71 6.20 -16.63
CA GLU A 103 9.82 6.17 -17.78
C GLU A 103 8.60 7.07 -17.51
N LYS A 104 8.41 8.10 -18.31
CA LYS A 104 7.20 8.92 -18.27
C LYS A 104 5.98 8.00 -18.48
N LEU A 105 5.26 7.70 -17.41
CA LEU A 105 4.00 6.97 -17.49
C LEU A 105 2.99 7.83 -18.25
N THR A 106 2.88 7.60 -19.55
CA THR A 106 1.81 8.16 -20.38
C THR A 106 0.58 7.25 -20.36
N GLY A 107 -0.59 7.79 -20.68
CA GLY A 107 -1.82 6.99 -20.77
C GLY A 107 -1.66 5.73 -21.64
N PRO A 108 -1.08 5.79 -22.85
CA PRO A 108 -0.81 4.61 -23.67
C PRO A 108 0.04 3.56 -22.99
N ILE A 109 1.11 3.94 -22.30
CA ILE A 109 2.00 3.01 -21.57
C ILE A 109 1.24 2.31 -20.44
N VAL A 110 0.40 3.05 -19.70
CA VAL A 110 -0.42 2.47 -18.64
C VAL A 110 -1.41 1.46 -19.22
N LEU A 111 -2.09 1.80 -20.30
CA LEU A 111 -3.04 0.90 -20.97
C LEU A 111 -2.36 -0.36 -21.53
N ASP A 112 -1.19 -0.23 -22.12
CA ASP A 112 -0.41 -1.36 -22.60
C ASP A 112 0.02 -2.31 -21.48
N ARG A 113 0.48 -1.76 -20.34
CA ARG A 113 0.82 -2.56 -19.16
C ARG A 113 -0.39 -3.28 -18.57
N VAL A 114 -1.54 -2.59 -18.48
CA VAL A 114 -2.80 -3.21 -18.04
C VAL A 114 -3.21 -4.33 -19.00
N ALA A 115 -3.18 -4.09 -20.30
CA ALA A 115 -3.48 -5.10 -21.32
C ALA A 115 -2.54 -6.32 -21.21
N THR A 116 -1.26 -6.09 -21.01
CA THR A 116 -0.26 -7.15 -20.80
C THR A 116 -0.58 -8.00 -19.56
N ILE A 117 -0.94 -7.37 -18.44
CA ILE A 117 -1.34 -8.07 -17.21
C ILE A 117 -2.60 -8.91 -17.45
N LEU A 118 -3.62 -8.33 -18.07
CA LEU A 118 -4.87 -9.03 -18.37
C LEU A 118 -4.65 -10.22 -19.34
N ASP A 119 -3.80 -10.05 -20.34
CA ASP A 119 -3.45 -11.11 -21.29
C ASP A 119 -2.66 -12.24 -20.62
N PHE A 120 -1.70 -11.90 -19.75
CA PHE A 120 -0.97 -12.87 -18.93
C PHE A 120 -1.93 -13.74 -18.08
N HIS A 121 -2.93 -13.10 -17.44
CA HIS A 121 -3.91 -13.82 -16.65
C HIS A 121 -4.86 -14.68 -17.50
N ARG A 122 -5.26 -14.20 -18.69
CA ARG A 122 -6.10 -14.96 -19.63
C ARG A 122 -5.39 -16.19 -20.19
N LYS A 123 -4.10 -16.16 -20.38
CA LYS A 123 -3.29 -17.29 -20.90
C LYS A 123 -3.07 -18.41 -19.88
N GLY A 124 -3.41 -18.19 -18.62
CA GLY A 124 -3.77 -19.22 -17.65
C GLY A 124 -2.70 -20.22 -17.23
N VAL A 125 -1.42 -19.87 -17.24
CA VAL A 125 -0.36 -20.79 -16.79
C VAL A 125 -0.42 -21.02 -15.27
N HIS A 126 -0.98 -20.08 -14.50
CA HIS A 126 -1.00 -20.12 -13.02
C HIS A 126 -2.38 -19.81 -12.39
N GLY A 127 -3.45 -19.71 -13.20
CA GLY A 127 -4.77 -19.26 -12.73
C GLY A 127 -4.81 -17.75 -12.38
N PRO A 128 -5.98 -17.22 -11.97
CA PRO A 128 -6.11 -15.84 -11.56
C PRO A 128 -5.27 -15.57 -10.30
N PRO A 129 -4.54 -14.45 -10.23
CA PRO A 129 -3.79 -14.10 -9.03
C PRO A 129 -4.76 -13.87 -7.86
N VAL A 130 -4.44 -14.42 -6.72
CA VAL A 130 -5.21 -14.24 -5.50
C VAL A 130 -4.67 -13.01 -4.76
N ILE A 131 -5.55 -12.07 -4.43
CA ILE A 131 -5.19 -10.84 -3.71
C ILE A 131 -5.97 -10.81 -2.39
N GLN A 132 -5.25 -10.80 -1.27
CA GLN A 132 -5.88 -10.60 0.03
C GLN A 132 -6.01 -9.10 0.32
N THR A 133 -7.22 -8.64 0.63
CA THR A 133 -7.48 -7.24 0.98
C THR A 133 -8.12 -7.15 2.35
N ILE A 134 -7.45 -6.46 3.27
CA ILE A 134 -8.02 -6.07 4.55
C ILE A 134 -8.35 -4.58 4.50
N THR A 135 -9.63 -4.26 4.59
CA THR A 135 -10.15 -2.90 4.47
C THR A 135 -11.42 -2.72 5.30
N SER A 136 -11.92 -1.48 5.38
CA SER A 136 -13.20 -1.20 6.03
C SER A 136 -14.37 -1.83 5.26
N HIS A 137 -15.46 -2.11 5.97
CA HIS A 137 -16.69 -2.65 5.37
C HIS A 137 -17.23 -1.79 4.21
N VAL A 138 -17.04 -0.46 4.29
CA VAL A 138 -17.48 0.48 3.24
C VAL A 138 -16.68 0.27 1.94
N SER A 139 -15.40 -0.04 2.04
CA SER A 139 -14.51 -0.19 0.88
C SER A 139 -14.42 -1.63 0.38
N ALA A 140 -14.85 -2.62 1.16
CA ALA A 140 -14.64 -4.02 0.87
C ALA A 140 -15.24 -4.45 -0.48
N ASN A 141 -16.50 -4.12 -0.71
CA ASN A 141 -17.19 -4.48 -1.96
C ASN A 141 -16.51 -3.83 -3.20
N MET A 142 -16.18 -2.54 -3.11
CA MET A 142 -15.50 -1.85 -4.21
C MET A 142 -14.12 -2.45 -4.48
N SER A 143 -13.36 -2.75 -3.45
CA SER A 143 -12.02 -3.35 -3.58
C SER A 143 -12.10 -4.74 -4.22
N ALA A 144 -13.07 -5.57 -3.80
CA ALA A 144 -13.31 -6.88 -4.41
C ALA A 144 -13.69 -6.76 -5.89
N ASN A 145 -14.61 -5.86 -6.23
CA ASN A 145 -15.04 -5.65 -7.61
C ASN A 145 -13.91 -5.15 -8.51
N ILE A 146 -13.04 -4.27 -7.99
CA ILE A 146 -11.85 -3.82 -8.73
C ILE A 146 -10.92 -5.01 -8.99
N ALA A 147 -10.62 -5.84 -7.99
CA ALA A 147 -9.78 -7.01 -8.18
C ALA A 147 -10.37 -7.98 -9.23
N LEU A 148 -11.68 -8.24 -9.19
CA LEU A 148 -12.38 -9.05 -10.18
C LEU A 148 -12.31 -8.44 -11.59
N ALA A 149 -12.45 -7.12 -11.72
CA ALA A 149 -12.35 -6.43 -13.00
C ALA A 149 -10.95 -6.58 -13.63
N PHE A 150 -9.91 -6.73 -12.81
CA PHE A 150 -8.54 -7.04 -13.24
C PHE A 150 -8.27 -8.55 -13.36
N SER A 151 -9.31 -9.39 -13.41
CA SER A 151 -9.20 -10.85 -13.50
C SER A 151 -8.40 -11.47 -12.35
N SER A 152 -8.46 -10.86 -11.17
CA SER A 152 -7.86 -11.38 -9.94
C SER A 152 -8.93 -12.00 -9.04
N SER A 153 -8.54 -12.90 -8.15
CA SER A 153 -9.43 -13.49 -7.14
C SER A 153 -9.26 -12.79 -5.81
N PRO A 154 -10.24 -12.01 -5.32
CA PRO A 154 -10.12 -11.30 -4.05
C PRO A 154 -10.43 -12.22 -2.87
N ILE A 155 -9.60 -12.15 -1.82
CA ILE A 155 -9.89 -12.67 -0.48
C ILE A 155 -10.02 -11.48 0.46
N MET A 156 -11.13 -11.42 1.21
CA MET A 156 -11.47 -10.30 2.09
C MET A 156 -11.39 -10.69 3.58
N SER A 157 -10.74 -11.79 3.92
CA SER A 157 -10.59 -12.23 5.31
C SER A 157 -9.71 -11.25 6.10
N GLN A 158 -10.16 -10.96 7.33
CA GLN A 158 -9.47 -10.13 8.31
C GLN A 158 -8.95 -10.94 9.50
N GLN A 159 -9.10 -12.27 9.46
CA GLN A 159 -8.76 -13.16 10.57
C GLN A 159 -7.25 -13.38 10.65
N GLU A 160 -6.69 -13.16 11.84
CA GLU A 160 -5.28 -13.36 12.12
C GLU A 160 -4.89 -14.84 11.95
N GLU A 161 -5.77 -15.73 12.38
CA GLU A 161 -5.58 -17.18 12.39
C GLU A 161 -5.47 -17.78 10.97
N GLU A 162 -6.07 -17.12 9.98
CA GLU A 162 -6.04 -17.57 8.59
C GLU A 162 -4.84 -17.04 7.80
N ALA A 163 -4.05 -16.14 8.38
CA ALA A 163 -3.01 -15.40 7.66
C ALA A 163 -1.95 -16.31 7.03
N GLU A 164 -1.51 -17.35 7.71
CA GLU A 164 -0.49 -18.29 7.20
C GLU A 164 -1.06 -19.11 6.02
N ASP A 165 -2.24 -19.68 6.18
CA ASP A 165 -2.87 -20.52 5.16
C ASP A 165 -3.22 -19.71 3.91
N LEU A 166 -3.85 -18.55 4.10
CA LEU A 166 -4.15 -17.64 2.99
C LEU A 166 -2.87 -17.09 2.37
N GLY A 167 -1.86 -16.82 3.18
CA GLY A 167 -0.56 -16.40 2.71
C GLY A 167 0.12 -17.41 1.79
N ALA A 168 -0.17 -18.69 1.89
CA ALA A 168 0.37 -19.70 0.96
C ALA A 168 -0.17 -19.51 -0.47
N VAL A 169 -1.43 -19.10 -0.61
CA VAL A 169 -2.13 -19.02 -1.92
C VAL A 169 -2.22 -17.60 -2.48
N THR A 170 -2.07 -16.55 -1.66
CA THR A 170 -2.13 -15.16 -2.13
C THR A 170 -0.83 -14.72 -2.80
N GLY A 171 -0.95 -13.98 -3.89
CA GLY A 171 0.19 -13.37 -4.60
C GLY A 171 0.53 -11.96 -4.08
N ALA A 172 -0.46 -11.26 -3.53
CA ALA A 172 -0.29 -9.90 -3.01
C ALA A 172 -1.27 -9.61 -1.88
N ALA A 173 -0.95 -8.60 -1.06
CA ALA A 173 -1.82 -8.09 -0.01
C ALA A 173 -2.07 -6.59 -0.15
N VAL A 174 -3.30 -6.15 0.16
CA VAL A 174 -3.69 -4.75 0.26
C VAL A 174 -4.23 -4.50 1.66
N LEU A 175 -3.55 -3.67 2.44
CA LEU A 175 -3.86 -3.35 3.82
C LEU A 175 -4.32 -1.89 3.91
N ASN A 176 -5.62 -1.66 4.10
CA ASN A 176 -6.20 -0.33 4.24
C ASN A 176 -6.55 -0.04 5.69
N VAL A 177 -5.74 0.77 6.36
CA VAL A 177 -5.91 1.11 7.78
C VAL A 177 -6.97 2.20 8.04
N GLY A 178 -7.70 2.62 7.02
CA GLY A 178 -8.81 3.57 7.16
C GLY A 178 -10.05 2.92 7.77
N THR A 179 -10.48 3.41 8.95
CA THR A 179 -11.73 2.98 9.61
C THR A 179 -11.82 1.47 9.84
N ILE A 180 -10.85 0.91 10.55
CA ILE A 180 -10.80 -0.52 10.90
C ILE A 180 -10.96 -0.75 12.40
N GLY A 181 -11.48 -1.94 12.75
CA GLY A 181 -11.55 -2.42 14.13
C GLY A 181 -10.24 -3.10 14.61
N PRO A 182 -10.15 -3.42 15.92
CA PRO A 182 -8.98 -4.09 16.49
C PRO A 182 -8.66 -5.43 15.84
N ASP A 183 -9.66 -6.21 15.45
CA ASP A 183 -9.49 -7.52 14.82
C ASP A 183 -8.84 -7.39 13.45
N ALA A 184 -9.35 -6.48 12.61
CA ALA A 184 -8.75 -6.19 11.32
C ALA A 184 -7.29 -5.70 11.46
N LEU A 185 -6.97 -4.96 12.52
CA LEU A 185 -5.60 -4.52 12.77
C LEU A 185 -4.68 -5.70 13.08
N ARG A 186 -5.11 -6.68 13.92
CA ARG A 186 -4.35 -7.90 14.18
C ARG A 186 -4.13 -8.71 12.89
N GLY A 187 -5.19 -8.89 12.11
CA GLY A 187 -5.09 -9.52 10.79
C GLY A 187 -4.11 -8.84 9.86
N MET A 188 -4.06 -7.50 9.85
CA MET A 188 -3.08 -6.74 9.04
C MET A 188 -1.64 -7.00 9.47
N TYR A 189 -1.36 -7.09 10.76
CA TYR A 189 -0.02 -7.44 11.24
C TYR A 189 0.38 -8.84 10.78
N ALA A 190 -0.51 -9.83 10.96
CA ALA A 190 -0.26 -11.20 10.56
C ALA A 190 -0.03 -11.32 9.05
N VAL A 191 -0.95 -10.79 8.24
CA VAL A 191 -0.86 -10.83 6.77
C VAL A 191 0.36 -10.06 6.26
N GLY A 192 0.67 -8.88 6.83
CA GLY A 192 1.88 -8.12 6.48
C GLY A 192 3.16 -8.90 6.76
N GLY A 193 3.23 -9.56 7.91
CA GLY A 193 4.36 -10.44 8.27
C GLY A 193 4.51 -11.62 7.32
N VAL A 194 3.42 -12.31 7.00
CA VAL A 194 3.42 -13.44 6.05
C VAL A 194 3.82 -12.99 4.65
N ALA A 195 3.24 -11.88 4.16
CA ALA A 195 3.59 -11.33 2.86
C ALA A 195 5.08 -10.98 2.76
N ASN A 196 5.64 -10.40 3.83
CA ASN A 196 7.06 -10.07 3.89
C ASN A 196 7.96 -11.31 3.87
N ARG A 197 7.68 -12.31 4.70
CA ARG A 197 8.46 -13.57 4.70
C ARG A 197 8.40 -14.28 3.35
N GLY A 198 7.23 -14.22 2.68
CA GLY A 198 7.01 -14.79 1.36
C GLY A 198 7.56 -13.97 0.19
N GLY A 199 8.13 -12.78 0.44
CA GLY A 199 8.61 -11.87 -0.60
C GLY A 199 7.50 -11.35 -1.53
N LYS A 200 6.26 -11.25 -1.02
CA LYS A 200 5.07 -10.85 -1.77
C LYS A 200 4.86 -9.34 -1.74
N VAL A 201 4.18 -8.83 -2.75
CA VAL A 201 3.81 -7.40 -2.80
C VAL A 201 2.79 -7.09 -1.70
N CYS A 202 3.05 -6.06 -0.93
CA CYS A 202 2.11 -5.55 0.07
C CYS A 202 1.91 -4.04 -0.12
N VAL A 203 0.67 -3.61 -0.28
CA VAL A 203 0.28 -2.19 -0.40
C VAL A 203 -0.39 -1.77 0.89
N LEU A 204 0.17 -0.76 1.56
CA LEU A 204 -0.39 -0.20 2.78
C LEU A 204 -1.08 1.14 2.48
N ILE A 205 -2.38 1.21 2.75
CA ILE A 205 -3.21 2.40 2.58
C ILE A 205 -3.42 3.06 3.94
N VAL A 206 -3.02 4.33 4.05
CA VAL A 206 -3.13 5.13 5.28
C VAL A 206 -4.05 6.32 5.02
N PRO A 207 -5.11 6.55 5.85
CA PRO A 207 -6.06 7.65 5.68
C PRO A 207 -5.46 9.04 5.94
#